data_593803804ab19b64651f9b73aa6f49ef
#
_entry.id   593803804ab19b64651f9b73aa6f49ef
#
_cell.length_a   1.000
_cell.length_b   1.000
_cell.length_c   1.000
_cell.angle_alpha   90.00
_cell.angle_beta   90.00
_cell.angle_gamma   90.00
#
_symmetry.space_group_name_H-M   'P 1'
#
loop_
_entity.id
_entity.type
_entity.pdbx_description
1 polymer ?
#
loop_
_entity_poly.entity_id
_entity_poly.type
_entity_poly.pdbx_seq_one_letter_code
_entity_poly.pdbx_strand_id
1 'polypeptide(L)'
;MPPKPRNGYLPTAAANTMSQPQTPLRALLLHGIHMHAWVMLPLAWQLRRHNIHSRCFGYYSIAQTLPQHSRRLAEAVRRHYQQHQEPLHFICHSLGGLVLRRFAADYPELVRGRSVTLATPHLGSETANRLHRYAPALIGGAYQNGLDGNLPP
;
A
#
# COMPACT_ATOMS: atom_id res chain seq x y z
N MET A 1 15.91 -59.15 -41.03
CA MET A 1 15.67 -58.25 -39.84
C MET A 1 16.45 -56.96 -40.05
N PRO A 2 15.80 -55.83 -40.31
CA PRO A 2 16.50 -54.55 -40.42
C PRO A 2 16.72 -53.95 -39.02
N PRO A 3 17.83 -53.16 -38.81
CA PRO A 3 18.16 -52.59 -37.49
C PRO A 3 17.29 -51.40 -37.17
N LYS A 4 16.87 -51.27 -35.88
CA LYS A 4 16.15 -50.15 -35.29
C LYS A 4 16.93 -48.84 -35.39
N PRO A 5 16.26 -47.69 -35.69
CA PRO A 5 16.93 -46.41 -35.64
C PRO A 5 17.18 -45.97 -34.18
N ARG A 6 18.40 -45.49 -33.91
CA ARG A 6 18.81 -44.86 -32.66
C ARG A 6 18.13 -43.50 -32.55
N ASN A 7 17.30 -43.33 -31.54
CA ASN A 7 16.80 -42.02 -31.14
C ASN A 7 17.96 -41.13 -30.69
N GLY A 8 18.33 -40.19 -31.55
CA GLY A 8 19.19 -39.08 -31.17
C GLY A 8 18.42 -38.08 -30.30
N TYR A 9 18.72 -38.08 -29.01
CA TYR A 9 18.36 -36.95 -28.14
C TYR A 9 19.17 -35.74 -28.57
N LEU A 10 18.54 -34.79 -29.25
CA LEU A 10 19.08 -33.44 -29.39
C LEU A 10 18.95 -32.76 -28.02
N PRO A 11 20.02 -32.18 -27.48
CA PRO A 11 19.91 -31.35 -26.29
C PRO A 11 19.09 -30.12 -26.66
N THR A 12 17.92 -30.00 -26.07
CA THR A 12 17.12 -28.79 -26.13
C THR A 12 17.98 -27.68 -25.56
N ALA A 13 18.41 -26.75 -26.42
CA ALA A 13 19.11 -25.54 -26.00
C ALA A 13 18.23 -24.86 -24.96
N ALA A 14 18.66 -24.88 -23.71
CA ALA A 14 18.09 -24.07 -22.66
C ALA A 14 18.19 -22.61 -23.14
N ALA A 15 17.06 -22.06 -23.57
CA ALA A 15 16.96 -20.66 -23.90
C ALA A 15 17.38 -19.89 -22.65
N ASN A 16 18.56 -19.32 -22.74
CA ASN A 16 19.10 -18.37 -21.75
C ASN A 16 18.20 -17.13 -21.83
N THR A 17 17.09 -17.17 -21.11
CA THR A 17 16.19 -16.03 -20.97
C THR A 17 16.96 -15.02 -20.11
N MET A 18 17.73 -14.18 -20.76
CA MET A 18 18.31 -12.99 -20.12
C MET A 18 17.15 -12.23 -19.52
N SER A 19 17.02 -12.30 -18.20
CA SER A 19 16.01 -11.58 -17.43
C SER A 19 16.15 -10.10 -17.77
N GLN A 20 15.21 -9.56 -18.53
CA GLN A 20 15.11 -8.12 -18.78
C GLN A 20 15.18 -7.42 -17.43
N PRO A 21 15.92 -6.33 -17.27
CA PRO A 21 15.97 -5.59 -16.02
C PRO A 21 14.53 -5.18 -15.67
N GLN A 22 14.00 -5.81 -14.63
CA GLN A 22 12.62 -5.54 -14.21
C GLN A 22 12.54 -4.10 -13.69
N THR A 23 11.67 -3.31 -14.29
CA THR A 23 11.36 -1.96 -13.80
C THR A 23 11.00 -2.04 -12.31
N PRO A 24 11.65 -1.24 -11.44
CA PRO A 24 11.38 -1.29 -10.02
C PRO A 24 9.92 -0.95 -9.72
N LEU A 25 9.28 -1.75 -8.88
CA LEU A 25 7.94 -1.44 -8.41
C LEU A 25 7.97 -0.19 -7.53
N ARG A 26 6.95 0.65 -7.66
CA ARG A 26 6.81 1.87 -6.83
C ARG A 26 5.72 1.70 -5.80
N ALA A 27 6.02 2.02 -4.54
CA ALA A 27 5.06 1.90 -3.45
C ALA A 27 4.99 3.16 -2.59
N LEU A 28 3.80 3.44 -2.07
CA LEU A 28 3.56 4.47 -1.07
C LEU A 28 3.23 3.80 0.26
N LEU A 29 3.96 4.18 1.31
CA LEU A 29 3.81 3.62 2.64
C LEU A 29 3.01 4.59 3.52
N LEU A 30 1.92 4.11 4.13
CA LEU A 30 1.08 4.88 5.04
C LEU A 30 1.20 4.33 6.46
N HIS A 31 1.52 5.20 7.42
CA HIS A 31 1.70 4.83 8.82
C HIS A 31 0.38 4.77 9.60
N GLY A 32 0.41 4.35 10.86
CA GLY A 32 -0.73 4.28 11.76
C GLY A 32 -1.01 5.58 12.53
N ILE A 33 -2.00 5.51 13.42
CA ILE A 33 -2.32 6.60 14.35
C ILE A 33 -1.14 6.85 15.32
N HIS A 34 -0.95 8.09 15.76
CA HIS A 34 0.16 8.53 16.64
C HIS A 34 1.56 8.25 16.08
N MET A 35 1.67 7.95 14.79
CA MET A 35 2.93 7.67 14.11
C MET A 35 3.30 8.80 13.15
N HIS A 36 4.55 8.80 12.74
CA HIS A 36 5.09 9.67 11.71
C HIS A 36 5.62 8.84 10.53
N ALA A 37 5.78 9.47 9.37
CA ALA A 37 6.23 8.80 8.15
C ALA A 37 7.55 8.01 8.34
N TRP A 38 8.47 8.50 9.16
CA TRP A 38 9.78 7.88 9.39
C TRP A 38 9.71 6.49 10.03
N VAL A 39 8.61 6.17 10.74
CA VAL A 39 8.39 4.82 11.32
C VAL A 39 8.33 3.74 10.24
N MET A 40 7.96 4.11 9.02
CA MET A 40 7.90 3.21 7.87
C MET A 40 9.27 3.01 7.16
N LEU A 41 10.31 3.74 7.54
CA LEU A 41 11.64 3.67 6.89
C LEU A 41 12.30 2.29 6.97
N PRO A 42 12.25 1.54 8.09
CA PRO A 42 12.80 0.19 8.11
C PRO A 42 12.14 -0.74 7.08
N LEU A 43 10.81 -0.63 6.93
CA LEU A 43 10.08 -1.38 5.90
C LEU A 43 10.47 -0.91 4.50
N ALA A 44 10.58 0.40 4.28
CA ALA A 44 11.03 0.97 3.00
C ALA A 44 12.42 0.45 2.61
N TRP A 45 13.34 0.36 3.58
CA TRP A 45 14.67 -0.18 3.36
C TRP A 45 14.65 -1.67 2.98
N GLN A 46 13.84 -2.47 3.67
CA GLN A 46 13.66 -3.90 3.32
C GLN A 46 13.08 -4.07 1.92
N LEU A 47 12.04 -3.31 1.57
CA LEU A 47 11.40 -3.35 0.25
C LEU A 47 12.39 -3.00 -0.87
N ARG A 48 13.30 -2.05 -0.64
CA ARG A 48 14.32 -1.68 -1.62
C ARG A 48 15.23 -2.85 -1.98
N ARG A 49 15.52 -3.76 -1.04
CA ARG A 49 16.31 -4.98 -1.29
C ARG A 49 15.61 -5.95 -2.24
N HIS A 50 14.30 -5.81 -2.40
CA HIS A 50 13.46 -6.58 -3.31
C HIS A 50 13.04 -5.80 -4.55
N ASN A 51 13.80 -4.77 -4.94
CA ASN A 51 13.54 -3.91 -6.10
C ASN A 51 12.18 -3.17 -6.01
N ILE A 52 11.71 -2.87 -4.79
CA ILE A 52 10.50 -2.07 -4.55
C ILE A 52 10.93 -0.71 -4.00
N HIS A 53 10.81 0.33 -4.83
CA HIS A 53 11.14 1.70 -4.46
C HIS A 53 9.93 2.34 -3.78
N SER A 54 10.03 2.59 -2.49
CA SER A 54 8.92 3.10 -1.71
C SER A 54 9.19 4.48 -1.13
N ARG A 55 8.12 5.25 -0.94
CA ARG A 55 8.10 6.56 -0.26
C ARG A 55 7.14 6.50 0.92
N CYS A 56 7.55 7.10 2.03
CA CYS A 56 6.68 7.22 3.20
C CYS A 56 5.78 8.45 3.06
N PHE A 57 4.48 8.27 3.14
CA PHE A 57 3.49 9.34 3.09
C PHE A 57 3.27 9.90 4.49
N GLY A 58 3.60 11.18 4.67
CA GLY A 58 3.41 11.88 5.95
C GLY A 58 2.05 12.55 6.02
N TYR A 59 1.33 12.31 7.13
CA TYR A 59 0.07 12.95 7.43
C TYR A 59 -0.14 13.09 8.94
N TYR A 60 -0.98 14.04 9.35
CA TYR A 60 -1.27 14.31 10.76
C TYR A 60 -2.42 13.43 11.23
N SER A 61 -2.09 12.22 11.69
CA SER A 61 -3.05 11.15 11.97
C SER A 61 -4.15 11.49 12.97
N ILE A 62 -3.98 12.51 13.81
CA ILE A 62 -4.94 12.93 14.85
C ILE A 62 -5.65 14.24 14.45
N ALA A 63 -4.92 15.17 13.85
CA ALA A 63 -5.39 16.54 13.61
C ALA A 63 -6.35 16.66 12.41
N GLN A 64 -6.46 15.65 11.59
CA GLN A 64 -7.25 15.68 10.35
C GLN A 64 -8.20 14.48 10.26
N THR A 65 -9.31 14.68 9.56
CA THR A 65 -10.30 13.62 9.28
C THR A 65 -9.88 12.72 8.12
N LEU A 66 -10.49 11.54 7.99
CA LEU A 66 -10.22 10.62 6.87
C LEU A 66 -10.48 11.27 5.49
N PRO A 67 -11.56 12.04 5.26
CA PRO A 67 -11.73 12.76 3.98
C PRO A 67 -10.59 13.74 3.66
N GLN A 68 -10.04 14.41 4.68
CA GLN A 68 -8.89 15.32 4.48
C GLN A 68 -7.63 14.54 4.12
N HIS A 69 -7.39 13.39 4.77
CA HIS A 69 -6.27 12.50 4.43
C HIS A 69 -6.43 11.92 3.02
N SER A 70 -7.65 11.47 2.66
CA SER A 70 -7.98 10.97 1.33
C SER A 70 -7.64 12.00 0.23
N ARG A 71 -8.04 13.25 0.41
CA ARG A 71 -7.74 14.35 -0.52
C ARG A 71 -6.23 14.58 -0.67
N ARG A 72 -5.50 14.66 0.44
CA ARG A 72 -4.03 14.82 0.40
C ARG A 72 -3.33 13.63 -0.27
N LEU A 73 -3.83 12.43 -0.03
CA LEU A 73 -3.32 11.23 -0.69
C LEU A 73 -3.56 11.30 -2.20
N ALA A 74 -4.77 11.71 -2.63
CA ALA A 74 -5.10 11.89 -4.04
C ALA A 74 -4.16 12.88 -4.74
N GLU A 75 -3.83 14.01 -4.10
CA GLU A 75 -2.85 14.96 -4.62
C GLU A 75 -1.45 14.34 -4.77
N ALA A 76 -1.01 13.55 -3.80
CA ALA A 76 0.29 12.88 -3.87
C ALA A 76 0.33 11.82 -4.98
N VAL A 77 -0.76 11.07 -5.17
CA VAL A 77 -0.89 10.06 -6.23
C VAL A 77 -0.97 10.72 -7.61
N ARG A 78 -1.71 11.81 -7.76
CA ARG A 78 -1.74 12.58 -9.02
C ARG A 78 -0.36 13.10 -9.41
N ARG A 79 0.40 13.66 -8.46
CA ARG A 79 1.79 14.09 -8.72
C ARG A 79 2.68 12.92 -9.13
N HIS A 80 2.48 11.74 -8.53
CA HIS A 80 3.21 10.54 -8.95
C HIS A 80 2.90 10.21 -10.41
N TYR A 81 1.64 10.18 -10.83
CA TYR A 81 1.25 9.84 -12.20
C TYR A 81 1.58 10.91 -13.24
N GLN A 82 1.81 12.14 -12.82
CA GLN A 82 2.38 13.20 -13.69
C GLN A 82 3.86 12.96 -14.02
N GLN A 83 4.59 12.31 -13.11
CA GLN A 83 6.03 12.06 -13.23
C GLN A 83 6.37 10.65 -13.69
N HIS A 84 5.48 9.70 -13.46
CA HIS A 84 5.69 8.27 -13.67
C HIS A 84 4.45 7.63 -14.27
N GLN A 85 4.66 6.79 -15.27
CA GLN A 85 3.56 6.03 -15.91
C GLN A 85 3.26 4.71 -15.18
N GLU A 86 4.18 4.24 -14.35
CA GLU A 86 4.07 2.96 -13.65
C GLU A 86 3.00 3.02 -12.55
N PRO A 87 2.29 1.89 -12.31
CA PRO A 87 1.35 1.78 -11.22
C PRO A 87 1.99 2.07 -9.87
N LEU A 88 1.30 2.84 -9.02
CA LEU A 88 1.70 3.07 -7.64
C LEU A 88 1.00 2.06 -6.74
N HIS A 89 1.79 1.25 -6.03
CA HIS A 89 1.31 0.30 -5.04
C HIS A 89 1.17 0.97 -3.66
N PHE A 90 0.36 0.39 -2.78
CA PHE A 90 0.13 0.92 -1.44
C PHE A 90 0.45 -0.14 -0.38
N ILE A 91 1.19 0.25 0.66
CA ILE A 91 1.45 -0.59 1.83
C ILE A 91 1.09 0.24 3.06
N CYS A 92 0.05 -0.16 3.77
CA CYS A 92 -0.59 0.64 4.77
C CYS A 92 -0.62 -0.08 6.11
N HIS A 93 -0.24 0.61 7.18
CA HIS A 93 -0.30 0.09 8.54
C HIS A 93 -1.44 0.73 9.32
N SER A 94 -2.26 -0.10 9.98
CA SER A 94 -3.31 0.33 10.93
C SER A 94 -4.23 1.40 10.30
N LEU A 95 -4.31 2.60 10.86
CA LEU A 95 -5.09 3.73 10.36
C LEU A 95 -4.80 4.04 8.87
N GLY A 96 -3.55 3.85 8.43
CA GLY A 96 -3.17 4.06 7.02
C GLY A 96 -4.00 3.26 6.04
N GLY A 97 -4.45 2.06 6.43
CA GLY A 97 -5.35 1.24 5.60
C GLY A 97 -6.78 1.81 5.53
N LEU A 98 -7.26 2.46 6.58
CA LEU A 98 -8.55 3.17 6.55
C LEU A 98 -8.49 4.42 5.67
N VAL A 99 -7.35 5.15 5.73
CA VAL A 99 -7.09 6.27 4.81
C VAL A 99 -7.10 5.79 3.36
N LEU A 100 -6.42 4.66 3.07
CA LEU A 100 -6.41 4.07 1.74
C LEU A 100 -7.82 3.64 1.28
N ARG A 101 -8.59 2.99 2.15
CA ARG A 101 -9.97 2.57 1.84
C ARG A 101 -10.84 3.77 1.51
N ARG A 102 -10.76 4.83 2.30
CA ARG A 102 -11.46 6.08 2.02
C ARG A 102 -11.01 6.70 0.70
N PHE A 103 -9.71 6.73 0.44
CA PHE A 103 -9.15 7.22 -0.82
C PHE A 103 -9.65 6.41 -2.02
N ALA A 104 -9.69 5.08 -1.91
CA ALA A 104 -10.17 4.22 -2.99
C ALA A 104 -11.67 4.42 -3.29
N ALA A 105 -12.47 4.73 -2.28
CA ALA A 105 -13.88 5.08 -2.45
C ALA A 105 -14.07 6.46 -3.09
N ASP A 106 -13.27 7.46 -2.67
CA ASP A 106 -13.37 8.82 -3.18
C ASP A 106 -12.75 9.01 -4.59
N TYR A 107 -11.70 8.23 -4.92
CA TYR A 107 -10.88 8.40 -6.13
C TYR A 107 -10.49 7.03 -6.74
N PRO A 108 -11.45 6.19 -7.13
CA PRO A 108 -11.18 4.84 -7.63
C PRO A 108 -10.28 4.82 -8.88
N GLU A 109 -10.35 5.86 -9.71
CA GLU A 109 -9.53 6.00 -10.93
C GLU A 109 -8.02 6.15 -10.65
N LEU A 110 -7.66 6.55 -9.43
CA LEU A 110 -6.27 6.71 -9.01
C LEU A 110 -5.67 5.43 -8.43
N VAL A 111 -6.47 4.40 -8.16
CA VAL A 111 -6.01 3.11 -7.62
C VAL A 111 -5.60 2.20 -8.78
N ARG A 112 -4.38 2.37 -9.29
CA ARG A 112 -3.87 1.59 -10.44
C ARG A 112 -2.93 0.47 -10.03
N GLY A 113 -2.49 0.44 -8.79
CA GLY A 113 -1.59 -0.57 -8.24
C GLY A 113 -2.28 -1.52 -7.27
N ARG A 114 -1.49 -2.41 -6.67
CA ARG A 114 -1.95 -3.33 -5.62
C ARG A 114 -1.86 -2.65 -4.25
N SER A 115 -2.71 -3.09 -3.33
CA SER A 115 -2.76 -2.59 -1.96
C SER A 115 -2.55 -3.72 -0.97
N VAL A 116 -1.71 -3.46 0.05
CA VAL A 116 -1.49 -4.37 1.19
C VAL A 116 -1.76 -3.59 2.46
N THR A 117 -2.60 -4.15 3.33
CA THR A 117 -2.90 -3.57 4.64
C THR A 117 -2.36 -4.46 5.75
N LEU A 118 -1.70 -3.87 6.72
CA LEU A 118 -1.08 -4.52 7.87
C LEU A 118 -1.81 -4.05 9.14
N ALA A 119 -2.45 -4.99 9.85
CA ALA A 119 -3.18 -4.72 11.09
C ALA A 119 -4.21 -3.57 10.98
N THR A 120 -4.87 -3.44 9.83
CA THR A 120 -5.90 -2.41 9.62
C THR A 120 -7.25 -2.89 10.16
N PRO A 121 -7.90 -2.12 11.06
CA PRO A 121 -9.19 -2.49 11.62
C PRO A 121 -10.33 -2.15 10.64
N HIS A 122 -10.49 -2.94 9.58
CA HIS A 122 -11.47 -2.70 8.51
C HIS A 122 -12.95 -2.74 8.97
N LEU A 123 -13.23 -3.39 10.09
CA LEU A 123 -14.57 -3.48 10.70
C LEU A 123 -14.73 -2.55 11.91
N GLY A 124 -13.83 -1.59 12.08
CA GLY A 124 -13.76 -0.74 13.26
C GLY A 124 -12.84 -1.31 14.34
N SER A 125 -12.69 -0.58 15.43
CA SER A 125 -11.83 -0.96 16.55
C SER A 125 -12.55 -0.76 17.88
N GLU A 126 -12.85 -1.84 18.59
CA GLU A 126 -13.41 -1.77 19.93
C GLU A 126 -12.53 -1.00 20.91
N THR A 127 -11.21 -1.16 20.80
CA THR A 127 -10.25 -0.40 21.60
C THR A 127 -10.36 1.10 21.30
N ALA A 128 -10.50 1.47 20.03
CA ALA A 128 -10.70 2.87 19.63
C ALA A 128 -12.05 3.39 20.12
N ASN A 129 -13.12 2.58 20.07
CA ASN A 129 -14.43 2.94 20.59
C ASN A 129 -14.40 3.20 22.10
N ARG A 130 -13.73 2.34 22.86
CA ARG A 130 -13.52 2.55 24.30
C ARG A 130 -12.68 3.79 24.58
N LEU A 131 -11.58 3.97 23.89
CA LEU A 131 -10.70 5.12 24.07
C LEU A 131 -11.40 6.44 23.69
N HIS A 132 -12.19 6.44 22.62
CA HIS A 132 -12.98 7.63 22.25
C HIS A 132 -14.00 8.02 23.33
N ARG A 133 -14.59 7.04 24.02
CA ARG A 133 -15.54 7.31 25.12
C ARG A 133 -14.89 7.98 26.31
N TYR A 134 -13.64 7.61 26.65
CA TYR A 134 -12.96 8.11 27.85
C TYR A 134 -11.95 9.22 27.58
N ALA A 135 -11.35 9.26 26.39
CA ALA A 135 -10.32 10.22 26.02
C ALA A 135 -10.35 10.55 24.50
N PRO A 136 -11.41 11.23 24.03
CA PRO A 136 -11.63 11.50 22.61
C PRO A 136 -10.47 12.27 21.95
N ALA A 137 -9.78 13.12 22.70
CA ALA A 137 -8.64 13.88 22.19
C ALA A 137 -7.45 13.00 21.73
N LEU A 138 -7.32 11.79 22.28
CA LEU A 138 -6.25 10.86 21.89
C LEU A 138 -6.44 10.23 20.52
N ILE A 139 -7.67 10.20 20.01
CA ILE A 139 -8.00 9.62 18.70
C ILE A 139 -8.29 10.72 17.66
N GLY A 140 -8.80 11.87 18.14
CA GLY A 140 -9.06 13.05 17.31
C GLY A 140 -9.95 12.76 16.09
N GLY A 141 -9.65 13.43 14.98
CA GLY A 141 -10.40 13.30 13.73
C GLY A 141 -10.31 11.92 13.04
N ALA A 142 -9.36 11.06 13.48
CA ALA A 142 -9.21 9.71 12.94
C ALA A 142 -10.35 8.76 13.34
N TYR A 143 -11.10 9.08 14.41
CA TYR A 143 -12.21 8.25 14.87
C TYR A 143 -13.41 8.34 13.93
N GLN A 144 -13.78 9.56 13.56
CA GLN A 144 -14.96 9.79 12.73
C GLN A 144 -14.78 9.23 11.32
N ASN A 145 -15.73 8.41 10.88
CA ASN A 145 -15.73 7.76 9.58
C ASN A 145 -14.52 6.83 9.32
N GLY A 146 -13.96 6.26 10.39
CA GLY A 146 -12.81 5.36 10.26
C GLY A 146 -12.79 4.28 11.32
N LEU A 147 -12.29 4.60 12.50
CA LEU A 147 -12.16 3.65 13.60
C LEU A 147 -13.51 3.29 14.25
N ASP A 148 -14.57 4.06 14.01
CA ASP A 148 -15.95 3.77 14.40
C ASP A 148 -16.62 2.66 13.55
N GLY A 149 -15.98 2.22 12.47
CA GLY A 149 -16.50 1.18 11.59
C GLY A 149 -17.45 1.67 10.48
N ASN A 150 -17.75 2.96 10.43
CA ASN A 150 -18.70 3.56 9.48
C ASN A 150 -18.05 3.97 8.14
N LEU A 151 -17.08 3.21 7.66
CA LEU A 151 -16.51 3.43 6.33
C LEU A 151 -17.40 2.83 5.24
N PRO A 152 -17.55 3.53 4.11
CA PRO A 152 -18.21 2.94 2.95
C PRO A 152 -17.49 1.65 2.53
N PRO A 153 -18.22 0.70 1.96
CA PRO A 153 -17.69 -0.60 1.51
C PRO A 153 -16.58 -0.49 0.49
#